data_52a39cb7dd3e45ffe09807990a3778bd
#
_entry.id   52a39cb7dd3e45ffe09807990a3778bd
#
_cell.length_a   1.000
_cell.length_b   1.000
_cell.length_c   1.000
_cell.angle_alpha   90.00
_cell.angle_beta   90.00
_cell.angle_gamma   90.00
#
_symmetry.space_group_name_H-M   'P 1'
#
loop_
_entity.id
_entity.type
_entity.pdbx_description
1 polymer ?
#
loop_
_entity_poly.entity_id
_entity_poly.type
_entity_poly.pdbx_seq_one_letter_code
_entity_poly.pdbx_strand_id
1 'polypeptide(L)'
;MHCNNWIFDMDGTLTDSMTVVWEGAPDALLARYGRTPKSDLHKTLLTMGMADGAAYLIQEYDLPLKMEDYNDVMWDVITKLYETVELKPGVRELLARLKAEGARMCICSNTWSAQCRTVLTRLGIDEYFDFYVEAQGALHKSRPDVFFQTLTRLGGTDPDRCVVCEDSLYAARTAHDAGFHVIGIADAASKSDEPALREVSDQFLTDWTELDWNKV
;
A
#
# COMPACT_ATOMS: atom_id res chain seq x y z
N MET A 1 12.77 12.92 19.23
CA MET A 1 11.78 11.92 19.58
C MET A 1 12.35 10.59 19.12
N HIS A 2 12.18 9.49 19.83
CA HIS A 2 12.73 8.22 19.34
C HIS A 2 11.59 7.22 19.23
N CYS A 3 11.14 7.01 17.99
CA CYS A 3 10.06 6.08 17.69
C CYS A 3 10.63 4.69 17.45
N ASN A 4 10.23 3.73 18.31
CA ASN A 4 10.74 2.35 18.23
C ASN A 4 9.82 1.40 17.45
N ASN A 5 8.61 1.83 17.10
CA ASN A 5 7.60 1.02 16.40
C ASN A 5 7.25 1.67 15.06
N TRP A 6 7.27 0.88 14.00
CA TRP A 6 7.01 1.35 12.65
C TRP A 6 5.99 0.46 11.95
N ILE A 7 4.93 1.07 11.46
CA ILE A 7 3.86 0.43 10.71
C ILE A 7 3.97 0.94 9.27
N PHE A 8 4.33 0.08 8.36
CA PHE A 8 4.46 0.42 6.95
C PHE A 8 3.27 -0.09 6.14
N ASP A 9 2.69 0.74 5.32
CA ASP A 9 2.02 0.26 4.12
C ASP A 9 3.04 -0.28 3.12
N MET A 10 2.58 -1.08 2.15
CA MET A 10 3.44 -1.65 1.11
C MET A 10 3.31 -0.91 -0.22
N ASP A 11 2.10 -0.90 -0.77
CA ASP A 11 1.81 -0.44 -2.13
C ASP A 11 1.79 1.08 -2.21
N GLY A 12 2.68 1.68 -3.02
CA GLY A 12 2.82 3.14 -3.07
C GLY A 12 3.68 3.73 -1.94
N THR A 13 3.97 2.94 -0.89
CA THR A 13 4.76 3.36 0.27
C THR A 13 6.18 2.80 0.24
N LEU A 14 6.35 1.49 0.28
CA LEU A 14 7.64 0.81 0.16
C LEU A 14 7.96 0.43 -1.29
N THR A 15 6.92 0.11 -2.05
CA THR A 15 7.02 -0.36 -3.44
C THR A 15 6.38 0.64 -4.41
N ASP A 16 6.95 0.76 -5.60
CA ASP A 16 6.40 1.55 -6.70
C ASP A 16 5.38 0.71 -7.49
N SER A 17 4.32 0.28 -6.81
CA SER A 17 3.36 -0.70 -7.31
C SER A 17 2.03 -0.11 -7.77
N MET A 18 1.68 1.11 -7.33
CA MET A 18 0.34 1.63 -7.57
C MET A 18 0.01 1.78 -9.06
N THR A 19 0.92 2.36 -9.85
CA THR A 19 0.73 2.51 -11.31
C THR A 19 0.91 1.19 -12.05
N VAL A 20 1.87 0.36 -11.63
CA VAL A 20 2.18 -0.90 -12.32
C VAL A 20 1.11 -1.96 -12.07
N VAL A 21 0.71 -2.12 -10.81
CA VAL A 21 -0.20 -3.20 -10.38
C VAL A 21 -1.64 -2.72 -10.40
N TRP A 22 -1.96 -1.69 -9.63
CA TRP A 22 -3.36 -1.31 -9.40
C TRP A 22 -3.99 -0.57 -10.57
N GLU A 23 -3.26 0.33 -11.21
CA GLU A 23 -3.73 0.96 -12.45
C GLU A 23 -3.52 0.04 -13.67
N GLY A 24 -2.44 -0.76 -13.69
CA GLY A 24 -2.13 -1.65 -14.81
C GLY A 24 -2.93 -2.95 -14.85
N ALA A 25 -3.56 -3.38 -13.75
CA ALA A 25 -4.26 -4.68 -13.70
C ALA A 25 -5.42 -4.80 -14.69
N PRO A 26 -6.30 -3.80 -14.89
CA PRO A 26 -7.35 -3.87 -15.92
C PRO A 26 -6.78 -4.05 -17.32
N ASP A 27 -5.73 -3.34 -17.67
CA ASP A 27 -5.08 -3.43 -18.97
C ASP A 27 -4.45 -4.80 -19.21
N ALA A 28 -3.77 -5.32 -18.19
CA ALA A 28 -3.16 -6.64 -18.22
C ALA A 28 -4.22 -7.76 -18.32
N LEU A 29 -5.36 -7.61 -17.63
CA LEU A 29 -6.50 -8.52 -17.78
C LEU A 29 -7.02 -8.52 -19.22
N LEU A 30 -7.25 -7.35 -19.79
CA LEU A 30 -7.72 -7.21 -21.17
C LEU A 30 -6.72 -7.81 -22.17
N ALA A 31 -5.42 -7.53 -21.99
CA ALA A 31 -4.37 -8.10 -22.84
C ALA A 31 -4.32 -9.62 -22.76
N ARG A 32 -4.56 -10.23 -21.59
CA ARG A 32 -4.65 -11.69 -21.42
C ARG A 32 -5.70 -12.32 -22.34
N TYR A 33 -6.79 -11.61 -22.64
CA TYR A 33 -7.87 -12.05 -23.51
C TYR A 33 -7.81 -11.44 -24.90
N GLY A 34 -6.70 -10.80 -25.28
CA GLY A 34 -6.52 -10.19 -26.60
C GLY A 34 -7.45 -9.00 -26.85
N ARG A 35 -7.83 -8.29 -25.81
CA ARG A 35 -8.64 -7.07 -25.86
C ARG A 35 -7.75 -5.84 -25.69
N THR A 36 -8.15 -4.74 -26.33
CA THR A 36 -7.47 -3.44 -26.23
C THR A 36 -8.29 -2.50 -25.35
N PRO A 37 -7.69 -1.89 -24.32
CA PRO A 37 -8.38 -0.92 -23.47
C PRO A 37 -8.90 0.27 -24.29
N LYS A 38 -10.10 0.77 -23.97
CA LYS A 38 -10.59 2.05 -24.45
C LYS A 38 -9.84 3.19 -23.75
N SER A 39 -9.70 4.32 -24.42
CA SER A 39 -8.95 5.48 -23.90
C SER A 39 -9.51 6.08 -22.60
N ASP A 40 -10.76 5.81 -22.28
CA ASP A 40 -11.46 6.27 -21.09
C ASP A 40 -11.62 5.19 -19.99
N LEU A 41 -11.03 3.99 -20.19
CA LEU A 41 -11.17 2.86 -19.28
C LEU A 41 -10.89 3.23 -17.83
N HIS A 42 -9.70 3.75 -17.54
CA HIS A 42 -9.30 4.08 -16.18
C HIS A 42 -10.21 5.12 -15.53
N LYS A 43 -10.56 6.16 -16.29
CA LYS A 43 -11.51 7.18 -15.83
C LYS A 43 -12.89 6.58 -15.51
N THR A 44 -13.35 5.63 -16.31
CA THR A 44 -14.61 4.94 -16.10
C THR A 44 -14.56 4.08 -14.83
N LEU A 45 -13.49 3.28 -14.66
CA LEU A 45 -13.33 2.42 -13.50
C LEU A 45 -13.22 3.19 -12.19
N LEU A 46 -12.61 4.39 -12.18
CA LEU A 46 -12.53 5.25 -10.98
C LEU A 46 -13.91 5.68 -10.44
N THR A 47 -14.95 5.63 -11.27
CA THR A 47 -16.33 5.96 -10.85
C THR A 47 -17.11 4.77 -10.31
N MET A 48 -16.53 3.56 -10.32
CA MET A 48 -17.20 2.31 -10.00
C MET A 48 -16.63 1.67 -8.73
N GLY A 49 -17.46 0.92 -8.02
CA GLY A 49 -17.00 -0.02 -7.01
C GLY A 49 -16.32 -1.24 -7.65
N MET A 50 -15.55 -1.99 -6.85
CA MET A 50 -14.78 -3.15 -7.34
C MET A 50 -15.65 -4.18 -8.09
N ALA A 51 -16.85 -4.52 -7.55
CA ALA A 51 -17.75 -5.47 -8.17
C ALA A 51 -18.34 -4.93 -9.49
N ASP A 52 -18.71 -3.65 -9.52
CA ASP A 52 -19.26 -3.00 -10.73
C ASP A 52 -18.17 -2.87 -11.80
N GLY A 53 -16.95 -2.54 -11.42
CA GLY A 53 -15.79 -2.50 -12.32
C GLY A 53 -15.49 -3.87 -12.94
N ALA A 54 -15.56 -4.94 -12.15
CA ALA A 54 -15.41 -6.30 -12.63
C ALA A 54 -16.51 -6.67 -13.66
N ALA A 55 -17.77 -6.38 -13.33
CA ALA A 55 -18.89 -6.62 -14.23
C ALA A 55 -18.76 -5.80 -15.53
N TYR A 56 -18.36 -4.54 -15.41
CA TYR A 56 -18.09 -3.68 -16.57
C TYR A 56 -17.02 -4.26 -17.48
N LEU A 57 -15.87 -4.66 -16.94
CA LEU A 57 -14.78 -5.25 -17.73
C LEU A 57 -15.24 -6.51 -18.49
N ILE A 58 -15.95 -7.40 -17.80
CA ILE A 58 -16.47 -8.63 -18.41
C ILE A 58 -17.43 -8.32 -19.57
N GLN A 59 -18.41 -7.44 -19.33
CA GLN A 59 -19.46 -7.15 -20.29
C GLN A 59 -19.00 -6.26 -21.44
N GLU A 60 -18.31 -5.16 -21.13
CA GLU A 60 -17.89 -4.15 -22.11
C GLU A 60 -16.87 -4.69 -23.11
N TYR A 61 -16.02 -5.61 -22.68
CA TYR A 61 -14.96 -6.19 -23.50
C TYR A 61 -15.28 -7.62 -23.96
N ASP A 62 -16.49 -8.12 -23.69
CA ASP A 62 -16.92 -9.48 -24.03
C ASP A 62 -15.86 -10.52 -23.63
N LEU A 63 -15.47 -10.47 -22.36
CA LEU A 63 -14.47 -11.41 -21.83
C LEU A 63 -15.10 -12.79 -21.63
N PRO A 64 -14.43 -13.87 -22.06
CA PRO A 64 -14.89 -15.24 -21.81
C PRO A 64 -14.62 -15.64 -20.35
N LEU A 65 -15.14 -14.85 -19.41
CA LEU A 65 -14.88 -14.92 -17.98
C LEU A 65 -16.20 -14.78 -17.23
N LYS A 66 -16.46 -15.69 -16.31
CA LYS A 66 -17.60 -15.57 -15.41
C LYS A 66 -17.24 -14.71 -14.21
N MET A 67 -18.24 -14.05 -13.63
CA MET A 67 -18.04 -13.21 -12.45
C MET A 67 -17.49 -14.00 -11.25
N GLU A 68 -17.89 -15.28 -11.10
CA GLU A 68 -17.40 -16.18 -10.05
C GLU A 68 -15.90 -16.47 -10.14
N ASP A 69 -15.33 -16.46 -11.36
CA ASP A 69 -13.91 -16.74 -11.63
C ASP A 69 -13.05 -15.46 -11.68
N TYR A 70 -13.69 -14.29 -11.66
CA TYR A 70 -13.00 -13.00 -11.88
C TYR A 70 -11.87 -12.75 -10.88
N ASN A 71 -12.14 -13.00 -9.60
CA ASN A 71 -11.15 -12.74 -8.55
C ASN A 71 -9.92 -13.63 -8.69
N ASP A 72 -10.10 -14.91 -9.03
CA ASP A 72 -8.97 -15.83 -9.22
C ASP A 72 -8.12 -15.44 -10.43
N VAL A 73 -8.77 -15.05 -11.54
CA VAL A 73 -8.09 -14.60 -12.74
C VAL A 73 -7.37 -13.27 -12.51
N MET A 74 -8.02 -12.33 -11.82
CA MET A 74 -7.41 -11.05 -11.47
C MET A 74 -6.22 -11.24 -10.51
N TRP A 75 -6.34 -12.17 -9.59
CA TRP A 75 -5.23 -12.55 -8.70
C TRP A 75 -4.00 -13.02 -9.48
N ASP A 76 -4.17 -13.89 -10.47
CA ASP A 76 -3.08 -14.33 -11.34
C ASP A 76 -2.44 -13.15 -12.09
N VAL A 77 -3.28 -12.20 -12.57
CA VAL A 77 -2.81 -11.00 -13.29
C VAL A 77 -1.97 -10.13 -12.35
N ILE A 78 -2.51 -9.81 -11.19
CA ILE A 78 -1.84 -8.98 -10.17
C ILE A 78 -0.53 -9.63 -9.73
N THR A 79 -0.52 -10.94 -9.49
CA THR A 79 0.70 -11.67 -9.07
C THR A 79 1.82 -11.53 -10.10
N LYS A 80 1.51 -11.62 -11.39
CA LYS A 80 2.49 -11.40 -12.46
C LYS A 80 3.00 -9.97 -12.54
N LEU A 81 2.12 -8.99 -12.34
CA LEU A 81 2.53 -7.58 -12.32
C LEU A 81 3.49 -7.30 -11.16
N TYR A 82 3.25 -7.89 -10.00
CA TYR A 82 4.18 -7.77 -8.87
C TYR A 82 5.58 -8.33 -9.14
N GLU A 83 5.77 -9.22 -10.11
CA GLU A 83 7.10 -9.70 -10.48
C GLU A 83 8.02 -8.58 -11.01
N THR A 84 7.45 -7.49 -11.52
CA THR A 84 8.18 -6.35 -12.10
C THR A 84 8.29 -5.15 -11.16
N VAL A 85 7.61 -5.19 -10.03
CA VAL A 85 7.60 -4.08 -9.05
C VAL A 85 8.95 -3.94 -8.39
N GLU A 86 9.41 -2.69 -8.22
CA GLU A 86 10.64 -2.33 -7.53
C GLU A 86 10.37 -1.59 -6.22
N LEU A 87 11.39 -1.46 -5.38
CA LEU A 87 11.32 -0.64 -4.18
C LEU A 87 11.40 0.84 -4.54
N LYS A 88 10.70 1.68 -3.78
CA LYS A 88 10.95 3.12 -3.83
C LYS A 88 12.38 3.44 -3.38
N PRO A 89 12.98 4.54 -3.88
CA PRO A 89 14.34 4.93 -3.52
C PRO A 89 14.51 5.10 -2.01
N GLY A 90 15.63 4.61 -1.46
CA GLY A 90 15.99 4.75 -0.06
C GLY A 90 15.37 3.71 0.90
N VAL A 91 14.48 2.84 0.45
CA VAL A 91 13.79 1.85 1.31
C VAL A 91 14.78 0.88 1.96
N ARG A 92 15.76 0.36 1.23
CA ARG A 92 16.73 -0.61 1.79
C ARG A 92 17.55 -0.01 2.92
N GLU A 93 18.05 1.19 2.70
CA GLU A 93 18.86 1.95 3.64
C GLU A 93 18.05 2.31 4.89
N LEU A 94 16.80 2.74 4.71
CA LEU A 94 15.84 3.00 5.79
C LEU A 94 15.66 1.77 6.68
N LEU A 95 15.25 0.64 6.10
CA LEU A 95 14.95 -0.59 6.83
C LEU A 95 16.20 -1.15 7.54
N ALA A 96 17.35 -1.12 6.87
CA ALA A 96 18.61 -1.56 7.45
C ALA A 96 19.01 -0.70 8.67
N ARG A 97 18.84 0.62 8.57
CA ARG A 97 19.11 1.53 9.68
C ARG A 97 18.15 1.31 10.85
N LEU A 98 16.85 1.26 10.60
CA LEU A 98 15.84 0.98 11.62
C LEU A 98 16.12 -0.33 12.36
N LYS A 99 16.47 -1.38 11.62
CA LYS A 99 16.85 -2.68 12.20
C LYS A 99 18.08 -2.58 13.10
N ALA A 100 19.11 -1.85 12.66
CA ALA A 100 20.34 -1.64 13.43
C ALA A 100 20.08 -0.83 14.72
N GLU A 101 19.11 0.08 14.71
CA GLU A 101 18.66 0.86 15.88
C GLU A 101 17.68 0.08 16.77
N GLY A 102 17.32 -1.17 16.42
CA GLY A 102 16.44 -2.04 17.20
C GLY A 102 14.95 -1.73 17.06
N ALA A 103 14.57 -1.01 16.03
CA ALA A 103 13.15 -0.72 15.77
C ALA A 103 12.36 -2.00 15.46
N ARG A 104 11.11 -2.04 15.90
CA ARG A 104 10.13 -3.06 15.57
C ARG A 104 9.31 -2.60 14.37
N MET A 105 9.24 -3.43 13.35
CA MET A 105 8.62 -3.09 12.07
C MET A 105 7.59 -4.12 11.65
N CYS A 106 6.49 -3.67 11.06
CA CYS A 106 5.50 -4.56 10.46
C CYS A 106 4.90 -3.95 9.20
N ILE A 107 4.28 -4.80 8.39
CA ILE A 107 3.45 -4.39 7.25
C ILE A 107 1.99 -4.34 7.70
N CYS A 108 1.29 -3.26 7.34
CA CYS A 108 -0.16 -3.12 7.47
C CYS A 108 -0.71 -2.66 6.12
N SER A 109 -1.23 -3.56 5.31
CA SER A 109 -1.64 -3.31 3.94
C SER A 109 -3.05 -3.81 3.65
N ASN A 110 -3.73 -3.19 2.68
CA ASN A 110 -4.97 -3.73 2.11
C ASN A 110 -4.71 -4.97 1.24
N THR A 111 -3.47 -5.17 0.82
CA THR A 111 -3.03 -6.37 0.10
C THR A 111 -2.88 -7.54 1.07
N TRP A 112 -3.25 -8.74 0.64
CA TRP A 112 -3.17 -9.94 1.47
C TRP A 112 -1.76 -10.23 1.94
N SER A 113 -1.61 -10.62 3.20
CA SER A 113 -0.30 -10.87 3.85
C SER A 113 0.57 -11.86 3.08
N ALA A 114 -0.01 -12.89 2.49
CA ALA A 114 0.73 -13.86 1.67
C ALA A 114 1.32 -13.23 0.41
N GLN A 115 0.58 -12.33 -0.24
CA GLN A 115 1.06 -11.57 -1.40
C GLN A 115 2.16 -10.60 -1.00
N CYS A 116 1.93 -9.79 0.04
CA CYS A 116 2.95 -8.89 0.57
C CYS A 116 4.26 -9.62 0.84
N ARG A 117 4.19 -10.75 1.55
CA ARG A 117 5.36 -11.58 1.86
C ARG A 117 6.08 -12.06 0.60
N THR A 118 5.34 -12.53 -0.39
CA THR A 118 5.92 -13.00 -1.67
C THR A 118 6.70 -11.87 -2.36
N VAL A 119 6.09 -10.69 -2.45
CA VAL A 119 6.72 -9.50 -3.07
C VAL A 119 7.95 -9.06 -2.30
N LEU A 120 7.83 -8.90 -0.97
CA LEU A 120 8.92 -8.40 -0.14
C LEU A 120 10.06 -9.41 0.01
N THR A 121 9.78 -10.73 -0.07
CA THR A 121 10.81 -11.78 -0.16
C THR A 121 11.57 -11.69 -1.48
N ARG A 122 10.87 -11.53 -2.62
CA ARG A 122 11.51 -11.32 -3.93
C ARG A 122 12.40 -10.08 -3.92
N LEU A 123 11.94 -9.01 -3.27
CA LEU A 123 12.68 -7.77 -3.12
C LEU A 123 13.79 -7.84 -2.05
N GLY A 124 13.90 -8.95 -1.29
CA GLY A 124 14.96 -9.16 -0.30
C GLY A 124 14.84 -8.28 0.94
N ILE A 125 13.61 -7.95 1.37
CA ILE A 125 13.34 -7.13 2.55
C ILE A 125 12.31 -7.72 3.53
N ASP A 126 11.79 -8.94 3.28
CA ASP A 126 10.82 -9.60 4.16
C ASP A 126 11.35 -9.77 5.61
N GLU A 127 12.64 -10.04 5.76
CA GLU A 127 13.30 -10.29 7.05
C GLU A 127 13.33 -9.09 8.01
N TYR A 128 13.01 -7.89 7.52
CA TYR A 128 12.93 -6.70 8.36
C TYR A 128 11.65 -6.63 9.18
N PHE A 129 10.58 -7.33 8.75
CA PHE A 129 9.25 -7.20 9.34
C PHE A 129 8.92 -8.35 10.29
N ASP A 130 8.46 -8.00 11.48
CA ASP A 130 8.09 -8.96 12.52
C ASP A 130 6.81 -9.75 12.13
N PHE A 131 5.86 -9.08 11.47
CA PHE A 131 4.60 -9.67 11.02
C PHE A 131 3.90 -8.79 9.97
N TYR A 132 2.79 -9.33 9.46
CA TYR A 132 1.91 -8.70 8.48
C TYR A 132 0.50 -8.58 9.04
N VAL A 133 -0.18 -7.49 8.70
CA VAL A 133 -1.58 -7.21 9.03
C VAL A 133 -2.34 -6.93 7.75
N GLU A 134 -3.42 -7.67 7.52
CA GLU A 134 -4.36 -7.43 6.42
C GLU A 134 -5.37 -6.39 6.87
N ALA A 135 -5.28 -5.19 6.30
CA ALA A 135 -6.13 -4.07 6.66
C ALA A 135 -7.46 -4.10 5.89
N GLN A 136 -8.25 -5.17 6.08
CA GLN A 136 -9.50 -5.41 5.38
C GLN A 136 -10.68 -5.58 6.34
N GLY A 137 -11.90 -5.39 5.84
CA GLY A 137 -13.12 -5.59 6.60
C GLY A 137 -13.18 -4.73 7.86
N ALA A 138 -13.28 -5.36 9.02
CA ALA A 138 -13.34 -4.67 10.31
C ALA A 138 -12.02 -3.94 10.68
N LEU A 139 -10.90 -4.34 10.09
CA LEU A 139 -9.58 -3.74 10.29
C LEU A 139 -9.17 -2.82 9.14
N HIS A 140 -10.11 -2.33 8.33
CA HIS A 140 -9.81 -1.40 7.26
C HIS A 140 -9.18 -0.10 7.81
N LYS A 141 -8.18 0.45 7.10
CA LYS A 141 -7.39 1.62 7.52
C LYS A 141 -8.20 2.94 7.65
N SER A 142 -9.47 2.95 7.26
CA SER A 142 -10.39 4.05 7.59
C SER A 142 -10.85 4.04 9.06
N ARG A 143 -10.39 3.07 9.85
CA ARG A 143 -10.69 2.93 11.27
C ARG A 143 -9.40 2.87 12.08
N PRO A 144 -9.29 3.61 13.19
CA PRO A 144 -8.07 3.64 13.98
C PRO A 144 -7.75 2.32 14.69
N ASP A 145 -8.76 1.44 14.83
CA ASP A 145 -8.59 0.13 15.48
C ASP A 145 -7.43 -0.69 14.92
N VAL A 146 -7.23 -0.66 13.59
CA VAL A 146 -6.15 -1.41 12.95
C VAL A 146 -4.78 -0.94 13.43
N PHE A 147 -4.58 0.37 13.55
CA PHE A 147 -3.29 0.94 13.97
C PHE A 147 -3.04 0.66 15.46
N PHE A 148 -4.04 0.79 16.33
CA PHE A 148 -3.90 0.46 17.76
C PHE A 148 -3.63 -1.02 18.01
N GLN A 149 -4.31 -1.92 17.31
CA GLN A 149 -4.07 -3.36 17.41
C GLN A 149 -2.66 -3.72 16.91
N THR A 150 -2.23 -3.10 15.81
CA THR A 150 -0.90 -3.28 15.24
C THR A 150 0.18 -2.77 16.19
N LEU A 151 0.01 -1.57 16.77
CA LEU A 151 0.91 -1.02 17.78
C LEU A 151 1.04 -1.95 18.99
N THR A 152 -0.10 -2.45 19.51
CA THR A 152 -0.11 -3.39 20.64
C THR A 152 0.68 -4.66 20.30
N ARG A 153 0.54 -5.18 19.08
CA ARG A 153 1.27 -6.37 18.61
C ARG A 153 2.77 -6.10 18.44
N LEU A 154 3.17 -4.87 18.11
CA LEU A 154 4.58 -4.43 18.13
C LEU A 154 5.13 -4.24 19.55
N GLY A 155 4.29 -4.35 20.58
CA GLY A 155 4.66 -4.16 21.98
C GLY A 155 4.64 -2.70 22.43
N GLY A 156 4.07 -1.81 21.63
CA GLY A 156 3.88 -0.39 21.96
C GLY A 156 2.51 -0.12 22.59
N THR A 157 2.42 1.02 23.29
CA THR A 157 1.17 1.49 23.92
C THR A 157 0.88 2.96 23.66
N ASP A 158 1.88 3.69 23.18
CA ASP A 158 1.81 5.13 22.94
C ASP A 158 1.86 5.41 21.44
N PRO A 159 0.76 5.87 20.81
CA PRO A 159 0.71 6.14 19.38
C PRO A 159 1.68 7.24 18.95
N ASP A 160 1.93 8.27 19.79
CA ASP A 160 2.90 9.35 19.50
C ASP A 160 4.35 8.83 19.33
N ARG A 161 4.63 7.62 19.81
CA ARG A 161 5.92 6.94 19.67
C ARG A 161 5.92 5.82 18.62
N CYS A 162 4.93 5.82 17.76
CA CYS A 162 4.79 4.86 16.67
C CYS A 162 4.63 5.61 15.35
N VAL A 163 5.47 5.27 14.38
CA VAL A 163 5.40 5.85 13.03
C VAL A 163 4.48 5.02 12.16
N VAL A 164 3.56 5.67 11.47
CA VAL A 164 2.75 5.10 10.39
C VAL A 164 3.22 5.71 9.07
N CYS A 165 3.60 4.86 8.12
CA CYS A 165 4.09 5.25 6.82
C CYS A 165 3.04 4.93 5.76
N GLU A 166 2.59 5.94 5.00
CA GLU A 166 1.45 5.86 4.09
C GLU A 166 1.58 6.78 2.88
N ASP A 167 1.05 6.32 1.73
CA ASP A 167 0.83 7.15 0.54
C ASP A 167 -0.65 7.56 0.37
N SER A 168 -1.56 6.86 1.05
CA SER A 168 -3.00 7.05 0.93
C SER A 168 -3.52 8.04 1.98
N LEU A 169 -4.13 9.15 1.52
CA LEU A 169 -4.66 10.21 2.38
C LEU A 169 -5.61 9.71 3.47
N TYR A 170 -6.55 8.80 3.13
CA TYR A 170 -7.54 8.34 4.09
C TYR A 170 -6.91 7.57 5.26
N ALA A 171 -5.88 6.76 4.98
CA ALA A 171 -5.19 5.98 5.99
C ALA A 171 -4.25 6.86 6.84
N ALA A 172 -3.48 7.75 6.19
CA ALA A 172 -2.65 8.75 6.85
C ALA A 172 -3.46 9.65 7.79
N ARG A 173 -4.62 10.16 7.33
CA ARG A 173 -5.52 10.96 8.16
C ARG A 173 -6.06 10.18 9.35
N THR A 174 -6.46 8.92 9.15
CA THR A 174 -6.93 8.06 10.24
C THR A 174 -5.86 7.85 11.31
N ALA A 175 -4.60 7.63 10.91
CA ALA A 175 -3.48 7.47 11.82
C ALA A 175 -3.16 8.78 12.55
N HIS A 176 -3.09 9.91 11.83
CA HIS A 176 -2.87 11.24 12.38
C HIS A 176 -3.93 11.60 13.44
N ASP A 177 -5.22 11.44 13.10
CA ASP A 177 -6.33 11.76 14.00
C ASP A 177 -6.37 10.85 15.24
N ALA A 178 -5.75 9.67 15.14
CA ALA A 178 -5.56 8.74 16.25
C ALA A 178 -4.29 9.02 17.08
N GLY A 179 -3.50 10.05 16.72
CA GLY A 179 -2.32 10.50 17.47
C GLY A 179 -1.03 9.75 17.12
N PHE A 180 -0.98 9.02 16.00
CA PHE A 180 0.25 8.42 15.51
C PHE A 180 1.14 9.46 14.82
N HIS A 181 2.46 9.24 14.86
CA HIS A 181 3.39 10.00 14.03
C HIS A 181 3.30 9.52 12.59
N VAL A 182 2.99 10.41 11.65
CA VAL A 182 2.72 10.05 10.25
C VAL A 182 3.83 10.52 9.33
N ILE A 183 4.36 9.60 8.53
CA ILE A 183 5.21 9.90 7.38
C ILE A 183 4.41 9.61 6.11
N GLY A 184 4.06 10.69 5.41
CA GLY A 184 3.45 10.61 4.08
C GLY A 184 4.51 10.44 3.01
N ILE A 185 4.28 9.55 2.05
CA ILE A 185 5.16 9.32 0.90
C ILE A 185 4.45 9.67 -0.40
N ALA A 186 5.13 10.36 -1.31
CA ALA A 186 4.57 10.68 -2.62
C ALA A 186 4.37 9.42 -3.46
N ASP A 187 3.21 9.32 -4.09
CA ASP A 187 2.94 8.34 -5.12
C ASP A 187 2.19 8.99 -6.30
N ALA A 188 2.49 8.52 -7.51
CA ALA A 188 1.90 9.08 -8.73
C ALA A 188 0.36 8.89 -8.77
N ALA A 189 -0.14 7.76 -8.27
CA ALA A 189 -1.56 7.46 -8.20
C ALA A 189 -2.31 8.33 -7.19
N SER A 190 -1.63 8.77 -6.12
CA SER A 190 -2.19 9.63 -5.06
C SER A 190 -1.92 11.13 -5.26
N LYS A 191 -1.42 11.54 -6.44
CA LYS A 191 -0.97 12.93 -6.69
C LYS A 191 -2.03 14.00 -6.43
N SER A 192 -3.30 13.72 -6.70
CA SER A 192 -4.41 14.66 -6.43
C SER A 192 -4.59 14.94 -4.94
N ASP A 193 -4.27 13.98 -4.09
CA ASP A 193 -4.44 14.03 -2.65
C ASP A 193 -3.18 14.55 -1.91
N GLU A 194 -2.07 14.73 -2.64
CA GLU A 194 -0.78 15.17 -2.08
C GLU A 194 -0.88 16.41 -1.19
N PRO A 195 -1.58 17.49 -1.56
CA PRO A 195 -1.69 18.67 -0.70
C PRO A 195 -2.30 18.34 0.67
N ALA A 196 -3.36 17.54 0.68
CA ALA A 196 -4.03 17.15 1.91
C ALA A 196 -3.24 16.08 2.70
N LEU A 197 -2.50 15.21 2.02
CA LEU A 197 -1.60 14.24 2.65
C LEU A 197 -0.45 14.96 3.38
N ARG A 198 0.10 16.02 2.78
CA ARG A 198 1.12 16.88 3.42
C ARG A 198 0.61 17.53 4.71
N GLU A 199 -0.66 17.93 4.76
CA GLU A 199 -1.26 18.57 5.94
C GLU A 199 -1.40 17.63 7.15
N VAL A 200 -1.58 16.32 6.91
CA VAL A 200 -1.77 15.31 7.96
C VAL A 200 -0.50 14.50 8.24
N SER A 201 0.61 14.85 7.63
CA SER A 201 1.89 14.17 7.82
C SER A 201 2.85 15.04 8.63
N ASP A 202 3.51 14.46 9.63
CA ASP A 202 4.60 15.12 10.37
C ASP A 202 5.82 15.34 9.47
N GLN A 203 6.02 14.42 8.52
CA GLN A 203 6.93 14.57 7.40
C GLN A 203 6.26 14.05 6.14
N PHE A 204 6.40 14.77 5.04
CA PHE A 204 6.03 14.30 3.71
C PHE A 204 7.27 14.22 2.84
N LEU A 205 7.49 13.07 2.22
CA LEU A 205 8.71 12.75 1.47
C LEU A 205 8.36 12.47 0.01
N THR A 206 9.26 12.84 -0.91
CA THR A 206 9.16 12.38 -2.31
C THR A 206 9.82 11.02 -2.49
N ASP A 207 10.83 10.73 -1.69
CA ASP A 207 11.43 9.41 -1.52
C ASP A 207 12.04 9.26 -0.12
N TRP A 208 12.43 8.04 0.26
CA TRP A 208 12.92 7.74 1.61
C TRP A 208 14.30 8.31 1.95
N THR A 209 15.04 8.82 0.96
CA THR A 209 16.34 9.48 1.20
C THR A 209 16.20 10.84 1.86
N GLU A 210 14.99 11.43 1.80
CA GLU A 210 14.69 12.76 2.39
C GLU A 210 14.32 12.72 3.88
N LEU A 211 14.22 11.52 4.49
CA LEU A 211 13.77 11.37 5.88
C LEU A 211 14.68 12.15 6.85
N ASP A 212 14.08 13.10 7.57
CA ASP A 212 14.74 13.81 8.67
C ASP A 212 14.67 12.99 9.96
N TRP A 213 15.78 12.33 10.28
CA TRP A 213 15.92 11.47 11.46
C TRP A 213 15.83 12.21 12.80
N ASN A 214 15.94 13.54 12.83
CA ASN A 214 15.77 14.29 14.07
C ASN A 214 14.31 14.47 14.47
N LYS A 215 13.39 14.11 13.58
CA LYS A 215 11.94 14.25 13.77
C LYS A 215 11.23 12.93 14.09
N VAL A 216 11.94 11.81 14.18
CA VAL A 216 11.38 10.48 14.44
C VAL A 216 12.02 9.80 15.65
#